data_c7145cb9d715091bc3456b458599e1ae
#
_entry.id   c7145cb9d715091bc3456b458599e1ae
#
_cell.length_a   1.000
_cell.length_b   1.000
_cell.length_c   1.000
_cell.angle_alpha   90.00
_cell.angle_beta   90.00
_cell.angle_gamma   90.00
#
_symmetry.space_group_name_H-M   'P 1'
#
loop_
_entity.id
_entity.type
_entity.pdbx_description
1 polymer ?
#
loop_
_entity_poly.entity_id
_entity_poly.type
_entity_poly.pdbx_seq_one_letter_code
_entity_poly.pdbx_strand_id
1 'polypeptide(L)'
;MTPLEFFDGRITGFGAVLGWTGKVARRFEMGLQGQWSHQDRALHMDETCRYDDGEVLTRRWAIHGDEEGVIVGQDMLGALRMRGRSKGRDFQLVLDRRPSGPGGQVRPPLVVDYIEAGPNDRIISGRARLFGLTIATLHIALHREPNL
;
A
#
# COMPACT_ATOMS: atom_id res chain seq x y z
N MET A 1 14.78 1.22 -10.70
CA MET A 1 14.49 0.74 -9.32
C MET A 1 13.16 0.02 -9.32
N THR A 2 13.16 -1.25 -8.94
CA THR A 2 11.93 -2.05 -8.81
C THR A 2 11.10 -1.55 -7.62
N PRO A 3 9.78 -1.88 -7.54
CA PRO A 3 8.99 -1.53 -6.37
C PRO A 3 9.57 -2.03 -5.05
N LEU A 4 10.11 -3.26 -5.02
CA LEU A 4 10.73 -3.79 -3.79
C LEU A 4 11.99 -3.03 -3.40
N GLU A 5 12.80 -2.62 -4.37
CA GLU A 5 13.98 -1.79 -4.11
C GLU A 5 13.59 -0.40 -3.59
N PHE A 6 12.51 0.18 -4.12
CA PHE A 6 12.02 1.47 -3.65
C PHE A 6 11.63 1.42 -2.18
N PHE A 7 10.98 0.34 -1.75
CA PHE A 7 10.52 0.19 -0.37
C PHE A 7 11.59 -0.31 0.59
N ASP A 8 12.78 -0.64 0.11
CA ASP A 8 13.93 -0.98 0.95
C ASP A 8 14.59 0.31 1.46
N GLY A 9 14.21 0.75 2.64
CA GLY A 9 14.67 1.99 3.25
C GLY A 9 13.58 2.73 3.99
N ARG A 10 13.80 4.01 4.22
CA ARG A 10 12.86 4.89 4.91
C ARG A 10 12.08 5.72 3.90
N ILE A 11 10.78 5.66 4.01
CA ILE A 11 9.85 6.37 3.13
C ILE A 11 8.85 7.13 3.99
N THR A 12 8.58 8.36 3.59
CA THR A 12 7.54 9.19 4.19
C THR A 12 6.51 9.56 3.15
N GLY A 13 5.30 9.83 3.59
CA GLY A 13 4.24 10.20 2.67
C GLY A 13 3.09 10.93 3.32
N PHE A 14 2.26 11.48 2.47
CA PHE A 14 1.00 12.12 2.83
C PHE A 14 -0.08 11.57 1.94
N GLY A 15 -1.25 11.38 2.50
CA GLY A 15 -2.37 10.88 1.72
C GLY A 15 -3.70 11.41 2.18
N ALA A 16 -4.70 11.13 1.35
CA ALA A 16 -6.08 11.44 1.64
C ALA A 16 -7.00 10.34 1.12
N VAL A 17 -8.03 10.07 1.89
CA VAL A 17 -9.14 9.20 1.48
C VAL A 17 -10.32 10.08 1.16
N LEU A 18 -10.88 9.91 -0.04
CA LEU A 18 -12.07 10.63 -0.49
C LEU A 18 -13.26 9.67 -0.48
N GLY A 19 -14.41 10.17 -0.04
CA GLY A 19 -15.66 9.42 -0.11
C GLY A 19 -16.24 9.41 -1.52
N TRP A 20 -17.42 8.78 -1.67
CA TRP A 20 -18.07 8.62 -2.98
C TRP A 20 -18.49 9.94 -3.63
N THR A 21 -18.63 11.01 -2.85
CA THR A 21 -18.93 12.35 -3.37
C THR A 21 -17.70 13.12 -3.86
N GLY A 22 -16.50 12.56 -3.68
CA GLY A 22 -15.24 13.22 -3.98
C GLY A 22 -14.72 14.14 -2.88
N LYS A 23 -15.45 14.26 -1.76
CA LYS A 23 -14.99 15.05 -0.60
C LYS A 23 -13.96 14.26 0.21
N VAL A 24 -12.97 14.97 0.75
CA VAL A 24 -11.97 14.37 1.62
C VAL A 24 -12.64 13.90 2.91
N ALA A 25 -12.57 12.60 3.17
CA ALA A 25 -13.06 11.99 4.40
C ALA A 25 -12.00 11.98 5.50
N ARG A 26 -10.74 11.66 5.15
CA ARG A 26 -9.62 11.61 6.09
C ARG A 26 -8.32 12.00 5.41
N ARG A 27 -7.42 12.62 6.17
CA ARG A 27 -6.05 12.88 5.76
C ARG A 27 -5.11 12.13 6.68
N PHE A 28 -3.94 11.76 6.20
CA PHE A 28 -2.97 11.03 7.02
C PHE A 28 -1.53 11.31 6.59
N GLU A 29 -0.63 11.09 7.53
CA GLU A 29 0.81 10.98 7.29
C GLU A 29 1.19 9.51 7.37
N MET A 30 2.13 9.09 6.52
CA MET A 30 2.58 7.71 6.44
C MET A 30 4.08 7.65 6.62
N GLY A 31 4.54 6.72 7.44
CA GLY A 31 5.94 6.35 7.56
C GLY A 31 6.10 4.87 7.23
N LEU A 32 7.07 4.56 6.39
CA LEU A 32 7.41 3.20 6.01
C LEU A 32 8.88 2.97 6.31
N GLN A 33 9.19 1.81 6.87
CA GLN A 33 10.57 1.37 7.10
C GLN A 33 10.69 -0.05 6.55
N GLY A 34 11.34 -0.18 5.41
CA GLY A 34 11.54 -1.46 4.75
C GLY A 34 12.96 -1.97 4.89
N GLN A 35 13.10 -3.29 4.99
CA GLN A 35 14.38 -3.97 5.04
C GLN A 35 14.28 -5.31 4.31
N TRP A 36 15.16 -5.51 3.34
CA TRP A 36 15.26 -6.79 2.65
C TRP A 36 15.88 -7.85 3.55
N SER A 37 15.23 -8.99 3.65
CA SER A 37 15.75 -10.17 4.36
C SER A 37 16.26 -11.18 3.35
N HIS A 38 17.57 -11.42 3.33
CA HIS A 38 18.16 -12.44 2.47
C HIS A 38 17.76 -13.85 2.90
N GLN A 39 17.56 -14.06 4.19
CA GLN A 39 17.14 -15.34 4.74
C GLN A 39 15.74 -15.73 4.28
N ASP A 40 14.78 -14.79 4.35
CA ASP A 40 13.38 -15.03 4.01
C ASP A 40 13.08 -14.77 2.54
N ARG A 41 14.00 -14.14 1.80
CA ARG A 41 13.81 -13.63 0.44
C ARG A 41 12.56 -12.76 0.35
N ALA A 42 12.40 -11.88 1.32
CA ALA A 42 11.26 -11.02 1.47
C ALA A 42 11.65 -9.63 1.92
N LEU A 43 10.86 -8.66 1.54
CA LEU A 43 10.92 -7.33 2.10
C LEU A 43 10.03 -7.31 3.34
N HIS A 44 10.62 -6.98 4.49
CA HIS A 44 9.87 -6.71 5.71
C HIS A 44 9.71 -5.21 5.84
N MET A 45 8.47 -4.75 5.95
CA MET A 45 8.18 -3.32 5.96
C MET A 45 7.22 -2.98 7.09
N ASP A 46 7.64 -2.08 7.97
CA ASP A 46 6.77 -1.51 8.99
C ASP A 46 6.10 -0.26 8.43
N GLU A 47 4.79 -0.20 8.57
CA GLU A 47 3.97 0.91 8.13
C GLU A 47 3.27 1.54 9.32
N THR A 48 3.32 2.87 9.41
CA THR A 48 2.56 3.65 10.40
C THR A 48 1.79 4.73 9.66
N CYS A 49 0.47 4.73 9.84
CA CYS A 49 -0.41 5.79 9.32
C CYS A 49 -0.98 6.57 10.49
N ARG A 50 -0.81 7.89 10.46
CA ARG A 50 -1.37 8.80 11.46
C ARG A 50 -2.44 9.66 10.80
N TYR A 51 -3.67 9.43 11.21
CA TYR A 51 -4.84 10.13 10.66
C TYR A 51 -5.11 11.43 11.40
N ASP A 52 -5.76 12.37 10.70
CA ASP A 52 -6.09 13.70 11.23
C ASP A 52 -7.11 13.66 12.38
N ASP A 53 -7.84 12.55 12.55
CA ASP A 53 -8.73 12.32 13.70
C ASP A 53 -8.01 11.75 14.95
N GLY A 54 -6.68 11.58 14.87
CA GLY A 54 -5.88 11.05 15.98
C GLY A 54 -5.69 9.54 15.94
N GLU A 55 -6.37 8.81 15.08
CA GLU A 55 -6.17 7.37 14.93
C GLU A 55 -4.79 7.08 14.35
N VAL A 56 -4.13 6.05 14.89
CA VAL A 56 -2.85 5.55 14.40
C VAL A 56 -3.01 4.08 14.06
N LEU A 57 -2.72 3.73 12.80
CA LEU A 57 -2.71 2.34 12.34
C LEU A 57 -1.29 1.92 12.03
N THR A 58 -0.95 0.70 12.47
CA THR A 58 0.35 0.09 12.19
C THR A 58 0.13 -1.23 11.46
N ARG A 59 1.00 -1.50 10.48
CA ARG A 59 1.04 -2.77 9.77
C ARG A 59 2.48 -3.24 9.64
N ARG A 60 2.65 -4.53 9.57
CA ARG A 60 3.96 -5.14 9.30
C ARG A 60 3.82 -6.07 8.11
N TRP A 61 4.38 -5.65 6.99
CA TRP A 61 4.30 -6.37 5.74
C TRP A 61 5.47 -7.33 5.57
N ALA A 62 5.17 -8.53 5.07
CA ALA A 62 6.14 -9.44 4.47
C ALA A 62 5.80 -9.55 2.99
N ILE A 63 6.70 -9.10 2.11
CA ILE A 63 6.41 -8.95 0.68
C ILE A 63 7.43 -9.76 -0.12
N HIS A 64 6.92 -10.65 -0.98
CA HIS A 64 7.71 -11.49 -1.86
C HIS A 64 7.49 -11.10 -3.30
N GLY A 65 8.53 -11.12 -4.11
CA GLY A 65 8.45 -10.92 -5.54
C GLY A 65 9.03 -12.10 -6.29
N ASP A 66 8.50 -12.39 -7.49
CA ASP A 66 9.06 -13.40 -8.37
C ASP A 66 9.74 -12.77 -9.59
N GLU A 67 10.35 -13.63 -10.43
CA GLU A 67 11.07 -13.21 -11.63
C GLU A 67 10.15 -12.66 -12.73
N GLU A 68 8.86 -12.97 -12.67
CA GLU A 68 7.86 -12.51 -13.64
C GLU A 68 7.26 -11.15 -13.25
N GLY A 69 7.70 -10.56 -12.14
CA GLY A 69 7.21 -9.28 -11.68
C GLY A 69 5.92 -9.35 -10.88
N VAL A 70 5.54 -10.53 -10.38
CA VAL A 70 4.41 -10.71 -9.47
C VAL A 70 4.88 -10.46 -8.04
N ILE A 71 4.12 -9.66 -7.31
CA ILE A 71 4.38 -9.37 -5.90
C ILE A 71 3.21 -9.87 -5.08
N VAL A 72 3.52 -10.52 -3.96
CA VAL A 72 2.54 -11.00 -2.99
C VAL A 72 2.99 -10.55 -1.60
N GLY A 73 2.08 -9.95 -0.85
CA GLY A 73 2.37 -9.48 0.50
C GLY A 73 1.27 -9.81 1.48
N GLN A 74 1.66 -9.87 2.74
CA GLN A 74 0.74 -10.11 3.85
C GLN A 74 1.10 -9.21 5.01
N ASP A 75 0.07 -8.60 5.61
CA ASP A 75 0.20 -7.89 6.87
C ASP A 75 0.24 -8.91 8.03
N MET A 76 1.37 -8.97 8.72
CA MET A 76 1.60 -9.91 9.81
C MET A 76 0.89 -9.51 11.10
N LEU A 77 0.42 -8.27 11.22
CA LEU A 77 -0.32 -7.76 12.38
C LEU A 77 -1.83 -7.76 12.18
N GLY A 78 -2.29 -8.01 10.97
CA GLY A 78 -3.70 -7.93 10.61
C GLY A 78 -4.10 -8.87 9.50
N ALA A 79 -5.22 -8.57 8.85
CA ALA A 79 -5.83 -9.44 7.86
C ALA A 79 -5.64 -8.98 6.41
N LEU A 80 -4.90 -7.89 6.17
CA LEU A 80 -4.68 -7.37 4.82
C LEU A 80 -3.68 -8.23 4.05
N ARG A 81 -3.98 -8.42 2.78
CA ARG A 81 -3.11 -9.06 1.80
C ARG A 81 -2.97 -8.17 0.58
N MET A 82 -1.83 -8.24 -0.08
CA MET A 82 -1.64 -7.57 -1.36
C MET A 82 -1.21 -8.57 -2.41
N ARG A 83 -1.63 -8.32 -3.64
CA ARG A 83 -1.15 -9.03 -4.81
C ARG A 83 -1.08 -8.04 -5.96
N GLY A 84 0.03 -8.06 -6.69
CA GLY A 84 0.20 -7.14 -7.77
C GLY A 84 1.15 -7.64 -8.85
N ARG A 85 1.18 -6.90 -9.93
CA ARG A 85 2.01 -7.19 -11.09
C ARG A 85 2.60 -5.92 -11.66
N SER A 86 3.85 -6.02 -12.08
CA SER A 86 4.55 -4.96 -12.78
C SER A 86 3.91 -4.68 -14.14
N LYS A 87 3.78 -3.39 -14.50
CA LYS A 87 3.36 -2.89 -15.81
C LYS A 87 4.42 -1.91 -16.31
N GLY A 88 5.51 -2.42 -16.86
CA GLY A 88 6.65 -1.59 -17.24
C GLY A 88 7.29 -0.95 -16.02
N ARG A 89 7.33 0.38 -15.99
CA ARG A 89 7.87 1.16 -14.85
C ARG A 89 6.85 1.31 -13.72
N ASP A 90 5.60 1.06 -14.02
CA ASP A 90 4.51 1.21 -13.07
C ASP A 90 4.10 -0.16 -12.52
N PHE A 91 3.24 -0.14 -11.54
CA PHE A 91 2.83 -1.34 -10.83
C PHE A 91 1.36 -1.22 -10.42
N GLN A 92 0.61 -2.31 -10.54
CA GLN A 92 -0.76 -2.36 -10.06
C GLN A 92 -0.90 -3.47 -9.02
N LEU A 93 -1.54 -3.16 -7.91
CA LEU A 93 -1.79 -4.14 -6.87
C LEU A 93 -3.22 -4.05 -6.36
N VAL A 94 -3.66 -5.16 -5.79
CA VAL A 94 -4.96 -5.26 -5.12
C VAL A 94 -4.70 -5.51 -3.64
N LEU A 95 -5.28 -4.65 -2.81
CA LEU A 95 -5.32 -4.85 -1.37
C LEU A 95 -6.66 -5.48 -1.00
N ASP A 96 -6.60 -6.59 -0.31
CA ASP A 96 -7.76 -7.38 0.06
C ASP A 96 -7.67 -7.75 1.54
N ARG A 97 -8.81 -8.03 2.15
CA ARG A 97 -8.86 -8.43 3.55
C ARG A 97 -9.34 -9.87 3.63
N ARG A 98 -8.62 -10.70 4.40
CA ARG A 98 -9.08 -12.06 4.68
C ARG A 98 -10.46 -12.00 5.36
N PRO A 99 -11.43 -12.85 4.92
CA PRO A 99 -12.67 -13.00 5.65
C PRO A 99 -12.38 -13.48 7.08
N SER A 100 -12.90 -12.76 8.07
CA SER A 100 -12.76 -13.14 9.47
C SER A 100 -13.93 -14.03 9.88
N GLY A 101 -13.83 -15.35 9.60
CA GLY A 101 -14.81 -16.33 10.03
C GLY A 101 -16.19 -16.24 9.36
N PRO A 102 -17.13 -17.13 9.71
CA PRO A 102 -18.49 -17.11 9.17
C PRO A 102 -19.22 -15.85 9.67
N GLY A 103 -19.77 -15.06 8.73
CA GLY A 103 -20.46 -13.81 9.02
C GLY A 103 -19.57 -12.57 9.03
N GLY A 104 -18.29 -12.69 8.67
CA GLY A 104 -17.41 -11.54 8.50
C GLY A 104 -17.89 -10.63 7.38
N GLN A 105 -17.84 -9.31 7.59
CA GLN A 105 -18.20 -8.34 6.55
C GLN A 105 -17.23 -8.43 5.39
N VAL A 106 -17.77 -8.64 4.19
CA VAL A 106 -17.01 -8.56 2.95
C VAL A 106 -16.81 -7.08 2.65
N ARG A 107 -15.55 -6.62 2.73
CA ARG A 107 -15.19 -5.27 2.28
C ARG A 107 -14.71 -5.36 0.84
N PRO A 108 -15.06 -4.39 -0.03
CA PRO A 108 -14.56 -4.41 -1.39
C PRO A 108 -13.03 -4.28 -1.41
N PRO A 109 -12.37 -4.97 -2.34
CA PRO A 109 -10.92 -4.81 -2.49
C PRO A 109 -10.57 -3.41 -2.97
N LEU A 110 -9.39 -2.95 -2.59
CA LEU A 110 -8.82 -1.69 -3.06
C LEU A 110 -7.86 -1.99 -4.20
N VAL A 111 -8.16 -1.47 -5.38
CA VAL A 111 -7.25 -1.56 -6.53
C VAL A 111 -6.34 -0.34 -6.51
N VAL A 112 -5.05 -0.57 -6.50
CA VAL A 112 -4.05 0.46 -6.29
C VAL A 112 -3.09 0.51 -7.47
N ASP A 113 -2.93 1.70 -8.04
CA ASP A 113 -1.90 1.99 -9.03
C ASP A 113 -0.72 2.66 -8.32
N TYR A 114 0.46 2.12 -8.58
CA TYR A 114 1.72 2.63 -8.10
C TYR A 114 2.46 3.24 -9.29
N ILE A 115 2.71 4.54 -9.22
CA ILE A 115 3.23 5.33 -10.35
C ILE A 115 4.57 5.94 -9.97
N GLU A 116 5.57 5.72 -10.80
CA GLU A 116 6.87 6.37 -10.65
C GLU A 116 6.77 7.83 -11.08
N ALA A 117 6.94 8.75 -10.14
CA ALA A 117 6.84 10.18 -10.39
C ALA A 117 8.21 10.89 -10.45
N GLY A 118 9.24 10.23 -9.97
CA GLY A 118 10.61 10.72 -9.96
C GLY A 118 11.55 9.68 -9.40
N PRO A 119 12.88 9.95 -9.30
CA PRO A 119 13.82 8.95 -8.79
C PRO A 119 13.50 8.45 -7.38
N ASN A 120 12.98 9.34 -6.53
CA ASN A 120 12.67 9.01 -5.14
C ASN A 120 11.21 9.29 -4.79
N ASP A 121 10.35 9.47 -5.78
CA ASP A 121 8.97 9.85 -5.57
C ASP A 121 8.02 8.87 -6.25
N ARG A 122 6.96 8.50 -5.54
CA ARG A 122 5.91 7.62 -6.05
C ARG A 122 4.55 8.22 -5.72
N ILE A 123 3.62 8.04 -6.62
CA ILE A 123 2.22 8.40 -6.40
C ILE A 123 1.42 7.10 -6.36
N ILE A 124 0.64 6.95 -5.33
CA ILE A 124 -0.26 5.80 -5.17
C ILE A 124 -1.69 6.31 -5.28
N SER A 125 -2.45 5.71 -6.19
CA SER A 125 -3.88 6.00 -6.37
C SER A 125 -4.67 4.72 -6.21
N GLY A 126 -5.63 4.71 -5.31
CA GLY A 126 -6.44 3.55 -5.01
C GLY A 126 -7.93 3.81 -5.21
N ARG A 127 -8.67 2.77 -5.55
CA ARG A 127 -10.12 2.82 -5.73
C ARG A 127 -10.76 1.59 -5.13
N ALA A 128 -11.80 1.82 -4.32
CA ALA A 128 -12.69 0.77 -3.85
C ALA A 128 -14.02 0.89 -4.59
N ARG A 129 -14.48 -0.19 -5.21
CA ARG A 129 -15.73 -0.25 -5.97
C ARG A 129 -16.69 -1.25 -5.33
N LEU A 130 -17.97 -0.88 -5.32
CA LEU A 130 -19.04 -1.75 -4.88
C LEU A 130 -20.18 -1.66 -5.91
N PHE A 131 -20.62 -2.80 -6.46
CA PHE A 131 -21.62 -2.87 -7.52
C PHE A 131 -21.32 -1.95 -8.71
N GLY A 132 -20.04 -1.88 -9.12
CA GLY A 132 -19.61 -1.05 -10.24
C GLY A 132 -19.44 0.44 -9.93
N LEU A 133 -19.78 0.89 -8.72
CA LEU A 133 -19.64 2.27 -8.30
C LEU A 133 -18.39 2.47 -7.45
N THR A 134 -17.65 3.54 -7.71
CA THR A 134 -16.53 3.93 -6.87
C THR A 134 -17.04 4.53 -5.58
N ILE A 135 -16.80 3.87 -4.44
CA ILE A 135 -17.26 4.30 -3.12
C ILE A 135 -16.21 5.06 -2.33
N ALA A 136 -14.94 4.86 -2.66
CA ALA A 136 -13.83 5.58 -2.03
C ALA A 136 -12.64 5.62 -2.96
N THR A 137 -11.84 6.68 -2.84
CA THR A 137 -10.56 6.80 -3.53
C THR A 137 -9.48 7.15 -2.51
N LEU A 138 -8.25 6.70 -2.81
CA LEU A 138 -7.08 6.92 -1.98
C LEU A 138 -5.99 7.55 -2.85
N HIS A 139 -5.35 8.59 -2.36
CA HIS A 139 -4.19 9.20 -3.01
C HIS A 139 -3.09 9.38 -1.99
N ILE A 140 -1.88 8.92 -2.34
CA ILE A 140 -0.71 9.02 -1.48
C ILE A 140 0.48 9.49 -2.31
N ALA A 141 1.19 10.49 -1.81
CA ALA A 141 2.50 10.89 -2.33
C ALA A 141 3.57 10.33 -1.40
N LEU A 142 4.46 9.50 -1.93
CA LEU A 142 5.56 8.87 -1.20
C LEU A 142 6.89 9.44 -1.63
N HIS A 143 7.75 9.70 -0.69
CA HIS A 143 9.12 10.13 -0.90
C HIS A 143 10.09 9.23 -0.15
N ARG A 144 11.06 8.67 -0.87
CA ARG A 144 12.13 7.86 -0.29
C ARG A 144 13.25 8.78 0.16
N GLU A 145 13.63 8.66 1.44
CA GLU A 145 14.77 9.40 1.96
C GLU A 145 16.05 8.85 1.35
N PRO A 146 16.98 9.73 0.90
CA PRO A 146 18.26 9.25 0.40
C PRO A 146 19.04 8.56 1.50
N ASN A 147 19.70 7.46 1.15
CA ASN A 147 20.64 6.79 2.04
C ASN A 147 21.89 7.69 2.20
N LEU A 148 22.08 8.16 3.39
CA LEU A 148 23.28 8.90 3.76
C LEU A 148 24.42 7.96 4.12
#